data_7e650b6cee054920efefeb348155de09
#
_entry.id   7e650b6cee054920efefeb348155de09
#
_cell.length_a   1.000
_cell.length_b   1.000
_cell.length_c   1.000
_cell.angle_alpha   90.00
_cell.angle_beta   90.00
_cell.angle_gamma   90.00
#
_symmetry.space_group_name_H-M   'P 1'
#
loop_
_entity.id
_entity.type
_entity.pdbx_description
1 polymer ?
#
loop_
_entity_poly.entity_id
_entity_poly.type
_entity_poly.pdbx_seq_one_letter_code
_entity_poly.pdbx_strand_id
1 'polypeptide(L)'
;HLCDRRQRQMCIRDRYQGEKLCRRYNAYSYYTILDAFDTHDVGRGRGGVAAALARIEARTLVVGITTDIIFTPGEMRELHGMIPGSRYREIDSPFGHDGFLVEHEQLDGLLSPFMEN
;
A
#
# COMPACT_ATOMS: atom_id res chain seq x y z
N HIS A 1 -3.96 -13.66 -35.40
CA HIS A 1 -5.09 -12.72 -35.22
C HIS A 1 -5.60 -12.60 -33.78
N LEU A 2 -5.40 -13.59 -32.93
CA LEU A 2 -5.81 -13.51 -31.50
C LEU A 2 -4.86 -12.61 -30.66
N CYS A 3 -3.59 -12.56 -31.01
CA CYS A 3 -2.60 -11.72 -30.37
C CYS A 3 -2.89 -10.22 -30.59
N ASP A 4 -3.37 -9.86 -31.80
CA ASP A 4 -3.68 -8.48 -32.20
C ASP A 4 -4.89 -7.88 -31.43
N ARG A 5 -5.89 -8.71 -31.11
CA ARG A 5 -7.05 -8.24 -30.29
C ARG A 5 -6.68 -7.96 -28.84
N ARG A 6 -5.87 -8.82 -28.22
CA ARG A 6 -5.40 -8.62 -26.84
C ARG A 6 -4.49 -7.40 -26.75
N GLN A 7 -3.60 -7.24 -27.71
CA GLN A 7 -2.67 -6.10 -27.77
C GLN A 7 -3.41 -4.79 -28.00
N ARG A 8 -4.46 -4.78 -28.85
CA ARG A 8 -5.32 -3.61 -29.04
C ARG A 8 -6.12 -3.26 -27.78
N GLN A 9 -6.65 -4.25 -27.07
CA GLN A 9 -7.36 -4.02 -25.80
C GLN A 9 -6.44 -3.46 -24.71
N MET A 10 -5.20 -3.94 -24.62
CA MET A 10 -4.19 -3.38 -23.72
C MET A 10 -3.89 -1.93 -24.08
N CYS A 11 -3.61 -1.62 -25.35
CA CYS A 11 -3.33 -0.26 -25.80
C CYS A 11 -4.49 0.71 -25.56
N ILE A 12 -5.73 0.28 -25.75
CA ILE A 12 -6.93 1.10 -25.46
C ILE A 12 -7.05 1.35 -23.95
N ARG A 13 -6.83 0.34 -23.12
CA ARG A 13 -6.85 0.45 -21.69
C ARG A 13 -5.77 1.39 -21.17
N ASP A 14 -4.54 1.22 -21.64
CA ASP A 14 -3.39 2.02 -21.23
C ASP A 14 -3.58 3.49 -21.62
N ARG A 15 -4.07 3.74 -22.83
CA ARG A 15 -4.41 5.09 -23.30
C ARG A 15 -5.51 5.72 -22.43
N TYR A 16 -6.57 4.98 -22.11
CA TYR A 16 -7.65 5.45 -21.25
C TYR A 16 -7.14 5.81 -19.84
N GLN A 17 -6.31 4.95 -19.25
CA GLN A 17 -5.75 5.21 -17.92
C GLN A 17 -4.79 6.41 -17.93
N GLY A 18 -3.98 6.56 -18.97
CA GLY A 18 -3.13 7.73 -19.15
C GLY A 18 -3.92 9.03 -19.26
N GLU A 19 -4.97 9.05 -20.10
CA GLU A 19 -5.87 10.21 -20.21
C GLU A 19 -6.58 10.52 -18.89
N LYS A 20 -7.02 9.50 -18.15
CA LYS A 20 -7.65 9.65 -16.84
C LYS A 20 -6.68 10.24 -15.82
N LEU A 21 -5.42 9.81 -15.82
CA LEU A 21 -4.39 10.36 -14.96
C LEU A 21 -4.14 11.84 -15.27
N CYS A 22 -3.99 12.20 -16.55
CA CYS A 22 -3.78 13.59 -16.99
C CYS A 22 -4.94 14.53 -16.65
N ARG A 23 -6.17 14.01 -16.52
CA ARG A 23 -7.32 14.80 -16.06
C ARG A 23 -7.32 15.04 -14.55
N ARG A 24 -6.70 14.16 -13.78
CA ARG A 24 -6.65 14.24 -12.31
C ARG A 24 -5.42 14.99 -11.80
N TYR A 25 -4.30 14.87 -12.49
CA TYR A 25 -3.02 15.43 -12.09
C TYR A 25 -2.39 16.19 -13.24
N ASN A 26 -1.82 17.34 -12.97
CA ASN A 26 -0.83 17.95 -13.85
C ASN A 26 0.59 17.52 -13.43
N ALA A 27 1.59 17.79 -14.29
CA ALA A 27 2.96 17.37 -14.04
C ALA A 27 3.54 17.94 -12.73
N TYR A 28 3.18 19.16 -12.37
CA TYR A 28 3.65 19.79 -11.12
C TYR A 28 3.05 19.14 -9.89
N SER A 29 1.73 18.86 -9.90
CA SER A 29 1.06 18.16 -8.81
C SER A 29 1.65 16.76 -8.61
N TYR A 30 1.90 16.04 -9.70
CA TYR A 30 2.50 14.72 -9.67
C TYR A 30 3.92 14.76 -9.08
N TYR A 31 4.74 15.69 -9.57
CA TYR A 31 6.08 15.91 -9.03
C TYR A 31 6.07 16.24 -7.53
N THR A 32 5.20 17.14 -7.11
CA THR A 32 5.09 17.54 -5.69
C THR A 32 4.72 16.36 -4.79
N ILE A 33 3.83 15.47 -5.26
CA ILE A 33 3.46 14.27 -4.50
C ILE A 33 4.65 13.31 -4.42
N LEU A 34 5.37 13.08 -5.52
CA LEU A 34 6.56 12.23 -5.52
C LEU A 34 7.66 12.77 -4.61
N ASP A 35 7.94 14.08 -4.68
CA ASP A 35 8.92 14.74 -3.82
C ASP A 35 8.53 14.61 -2.33
N ALA A 36 7.25 14.73 -2.02
CA ALA A 36 6.74 14.50 -0.67
C ALA A 36 6.93 13.06 -0.19
N PHE A 37 6.75 12.06 -1.07
CA PHE A 37 7.05 10.66 -0.77
C PHE A 37 8.54 10.44 -0.52
N ASP A 38 9.38 10.91 -1.42
CA ASP A 38 10.84 10.71 -1.35
C ASP A 38 11.47 11.40 -0.13
N THR A 39 10.90 12.50 0.30
CA THR A 39 11.39 13.27 1.44
C THR A 39 10.69 12.96 2.76
N HIS A 40 9.67 12.10 2.74
CA HIS A 40 8.94 11.72 3.94
C HIS A 40 9.82 10.94 4.91
N ASP A 41 9.88 11.41 6.15
CA ASP A 41 10.57 10.74 7.25
C ASP A 41 9.81 10.96 8.56
N VAL A 42 9.12 9.92 9.01
CA VAL A 42 8.36 9.95 10.26
C VAL A 42 9.26 10.14 11.48
N GLY A 43 10.53 9.75 11.37
CA GLY A 43 11.52 9.87 12.44
C GLY A 43 12.16 11.26 12.57
N ARG A 44 11.96 12.14 11.58
CA ARG A 44 12.58 13.47 11.55
C ARG A 44 12.17 14.32 12.78
N GLY A 45 13.15 14.75 13.56
CA GLY A 45 12.92 15.50 14.80
C GLY A 45 12.28 14.69 15.93
N ARG A 46 12.19 13.35 15.80
CA ARG A 46 11.57 12.46 16.81
C ARG A 46 12.49 11.40 17.36
N GLY A 47 13.79 11.46 17.06
CA GLY A 47 14.79 10.48 17.52
C GLY A 47 14.92 9.26 16.61
N GLY A 48 14.48 9.36 15.34
CA GLY A 48 14.51 8.29 14.36
C GLY A 48 13.18 7.55 14.26
N VAL A 49 13.07 6.68 13.24
CA VAL A 49 11.82 5.97 12.90
C VAL A 49 11.34 5.10 14.07
N ALA A 50 12.21 4.30 14.65
CA ALA A 50 11.82 3.42 15.76
C ALA A 50 11.29 4.21 16.98
N ALA A 51 11.94 5.33 17.33
CA ALA A 51 11.49 6.17 18.42
C ALA A 51 10.15 6.88 18.12
N ALA A 52 9.90 7.22 16.88
CA ALA A 52 8.63 7.80 16.45
C ALA A 52 7.50 6.77 16.51
N LEU A 53 7.74 5.55 15.99
CA LEU A 53 6.75 4.47 15.97
C LEU A 53 6.45 3.93 17.38
N ALA A 54 7.44 3.94 18.27
CA ALA A 54 7.24 3.53 19.67
C ALA A 54 6.27 4.43 20.45
N ARG A 55 5.90 5.61 19.91
CA ARG A 55 4.91 6.52 20.50
C ARG A 55 3.46 6.20 20.11
N ILE A 56 3.26 5.24 19.22
CA ILE A 56 1.91 4.86 18.78
C ILE A 56 1.22 4.11 19.94
N GLU A 57 0.20 4.72 20.49
CA GLU A 57 -0.63 4.15 21.58
C GLU A 57 -1.91 3.51 21.05
N ALA A 58 -2.28 3.84 19.82
CA ALA A 58 -3.47 3.27 19.19
C ALA A 58 -3.32 1.76 18.96
N ARG A 59 -4.40 1.02 19.14
CA ARG A 59 -4.45 -0.37 18.68
C ARG A 59 -4.12 -0.41 17.19
N THR A 60 -3.12 -1.18 16.82
CA THR A 60 -2.60 -1.21 15.46
C THR A 60 -2.61 -2.63 14.91
N LEU A 61 -3.19 -2.80 13.73
CA LEU A 61 -3.08 -4.01 12.92
C LEU A 61 -2.26 -3.67 11.67
N VAL A 62 -1.13 -4.33 11.51
CA VAL A 62 -0.31 -4.25 10.30
C VAL A 62 -0.66 -5.44 9.41
N VAL A 63 -1.04 -5.17 8.17
CA VAL A 63 -1.41 -6.20 7.20
C VAL A 63 -0.42 -6.18 6.06
N GLY A 64 0.26 -7.31 5.82
CA GLY A 64 1.10 -7.54 4.64
C GLY A 64 0.33 -8.28 3.56
N ILE A 65 0.78 -8.15 2.31
CA ILE A 65 0.26 -8.90 1.17
C ILE A 65 1.40 -9.75 0.59
N THR A 66 1.17 -11.05 0.44
CA THR A 66 2.25 -12.03 0.12
C THR A 66 3.06 -11.68 -1.12
N THR A 67 2.44 -11.08 -2.14
CA THR A 67 3.10 -10.73 -3.41
C THR A 67 3.36 -9.24 -3.58
N ASP A 68 3.17 -8.42 -2.53
CA ASP A 68 3.43 -6.98 -2.59
C ASP A 68 4.94 -6.71 -2.72
N ILE A 69 5.30 -5.99 -3.79
CA ILE A 69 6.67 -5.56 -4.07
C ILE A 69 6.91 -4.08 -3.76
N ILE A 70 5.85 -3.33 -3.41
CA ILE A 70 5.92 -1.90 -3.05
C ILE A 70 6.11 -1.77 -1.54
N PHE A 71 5.27 -2.47 -0.77
CA PHE A 71 5.38 -2.60 0.67
C PHE A 71 5.51 -4.08 1.02
N THR A 72 6.74 -4.56 0.98
CA THR A 72 7.00 -5.99 1.11
C THR A 72 6.57 -6.54 2.47
N PRO A 73 6.19 -7.84 2.55
CA PRO A 73 5.89 -8.49 3.82
C PRO A 73 7.02 -8.34 4.84
N GLY A 74 8.28 -8.29 4.38
CA GLY A 74 9.45 -8.05 5.23
C GLY A 74 9.38 -6.70 5.93
N GLU A 75 9.19 -5.62 5.15
CA GLU A 75 9.05 -4.26 5.67
C GLU A 75 7.84 -4.12 6.60
N MET A 76 6.73 -4.79 6.29
CA MET A 76 5.55 -4.78 7.15
C MET A 76 5.81 -5.48 8.50
N ARG A 77 6.61 -6.55 8.53
CA ARG A 77 7.05 -7.19 9.79
C ARG A 77 7.99 -6.30 10.58
N GLU A 78 8.90 -5.60 9.92
CA GLU A 78 9.79 -4.62 10.58
C GLU A 78 8.98 -3.47 11.18
N LEU A 79 8.01 -2.94 10.44
CA LEU A 79 7.08 -1.91 10.92
C LEU A 79 6.33 -2.40 12.18
N HIS A 80 5.75 -3.60 12.12
CA HIS A 80 5.10 -4.24 13.26
C HIS A 80 6.04 -4.35 14.47
N GLY A 81 7.30 -4.74 14.26
CA GLY A 81 8.29 -4.86 15.34
C GLY A 81 8.63 -3.55 16.04
N MET A 82 8.39 -2.40 15.40
CA MET A 82 8.64 -1.07 15.95
C MET A 82 7.42 -0.43 16.61
N ILE A 83 6.21 -0.97 16.43
CA ILE A 83 4.96 -0.44 17.03
C ILE A 83 4.57 -1.29 18.22
N PRO A 84 4.63 -0.79 19.47
CA PRO A 84 4.28 -1.54 20.66
C PRO A 84 2.83 -2.03 20.64
N GLY A 85 2.63 -3.31 20.96
CA GLY A 85 1.29 -3.89 21.04
C GLY A 85 0.55 -4.05 19.71
N SER A 86 1.19 -3.75 18.59
CA SER A 86 0.60 -4.02 17.28
C SER A 86 0.41 -5.52 17.04
N ARG A 87 -0.45 -5.85 16.09
CA ARG A 87 -0.64 -7.22 15.58
C ARG A 87 -0.23 -7.26 14.12
N TYR A 88 0.33 -8.38 13.69
CA TYR A 88 0.67 -8.61 12.28
C TYR A 88 -0.17 -9.74 11.69
N ARG A 89 -0.63 -9.54 10.47
CA ARG A 89 -1.32 -10.54 9.65
C ARG A 89 -0.90 -10.43 8.20
N GLU A 90 -1.07 -11.49 7.44
CA GLU A 90 -0.88 -11.50 5.98
C GLU A 90 -2.16 -11.93 5.30
N ILE A 91 -2.42 -11.33 4.14
CA ILE A 91 -3.39 -11.82 3.16
C ILE A 91 -2.65 -12.39 1.95
N ASP A 92 -3.18 -13.45 1.40
CA ASP A 92 -2.63 -14.07 0.20
C ASP A 92 -3.34 -13.51 -1.04
N SER A 93 -2.57 -12.93 -1.95
CA SER A 93 -3.10 -12.38 -3.20
C SER A 93 -2.06 -12.45 -4.31
N PRO A 94 -2.45 -12.85 -5.52
CA PRO A 94 -1.58 -12.79 -6.70
C PRO A 94 -1.50 -11.39 -7.33
N PHE A 95 -2.20 -10.39 -6.78
CA PHE A 95 -2.37 -9.06 -7.38
C PHE A 95 -1.38 -8.02 -6.83
N GLY A 96 -0.37 -8.44 -6.06
CA GLY A 96 0.59 -7.50 -5.47
C GLY A 96 -0.09 -6.48 -4.56
N HIS A 97 0.39 -5.25 -4.61
CA HIS A 97 -0.15 -4.17 -3.78
C HIS A 97 -1.67 -3.97 -3.92
N ASP A 98 -2.23 -4.18 -5.11
CA ASP A 98 -3.67 -4.05 -5.34
C ASP A 98 -4.52 -5.13 -4.64
N GLY A 99 -3.89 -6.14 -4.02
CA GLY A 99 -4.57 -7.19 -3.27
C GLY A 99 -5.53 -6.65 -2.22
N PHE A 100 -5.21 -5.53 -1.55
CA PHE A 100 -6.10 -4.92 -0.57
C PHE A 100 -7.42 -4.37 -1.17
N LEU A 101 -7.47 -4.15 -2.49
CA LEU A 101 -8.67 -3.72 -3.20
C LEU A 101 -9.52 -4.89 -3.70
N VAL A 102 -8.97 -6.11 -3.69
CA VAL A 102 -9.57 -7.28 -4.33
C VAL A 102 -9.97 -8.33 -3.29
N GLU A 103 -9.12 -8.56 -2.30
CA GLU A 103 -9.26 -9.62 -1.30
C GLU A 103 -10.17 -9.21 -0.14
N HIS A 104 -11.39 -8.79 -0.45
CA HIS A 104 -12.34 -8.27 0.53
C HIS A 104 -12.68 -9.26 1.64
N GLU A 105 -12.87 -10.55 1.31
CA GLU A 105 -13.23 -11.59 2.28
C GLU A 105 -12.10 -11.82 3.30
N GLN A 106 -10.84 -11.86 2.83
CA GLN A 106 -9.70 -12.01 3.72
C GLN A 106 -9.55 -10.80 4.62
N LEU A 107 -9.67 -9.58 4.07
CA LEU A 107 -9.59 -8.35 4.84
C LEU A 107 -10.70 -8.23 5.87
N ASP A 108 -11.94 -8.53 5.51
CA ASP A 108 -13.07 -8.51 6.43
C ASP A 108 -12.87 -9.49 7.58
N GLY A 109 -12.40 -10.70 7.28
CA GLY A 109 -12.06 -11.71 8.29
C GLY A 109 -10.95 -11.28 9.28
N LEU A 110 -10.08 -10.32 8.90
CA LEU A 110 -9.06 -9.76 9.78
C LEU A 110 -9.54 -8.50 10.52
N LEU A 111 -10.28 -7.64 9.83
CA LEU A 111 -10.69 -6.33 10.34
C LEU A 111 -11.87 -6.44 11.32
N SER A 112 -12.89 -7.24 11.00
CA SER A 112 -14.06 -7.39 11.86
C SER A 112 -13.70 -7.82 13.28
N PRO A 113 -12.92 -8.89 13.52
CA PRO A 113 -12.52 -9.28 14.87
C PRO A 113 -11.59 -8.27 15.54
N PHE A 114 -10.84 -7.49 14.75
CA PHE A 114 -9.97 -6.45 15.28
C PHE A 114 -10.76 -5.23 15.75
N MET A 115 -11.84 -4.88 15.07
CA MET A 115 -12.68 -3.73 15.42
C MET A 115 -13.61 -4.01 16.61
N GLU A 116 -14.03 -5.26 16.81
CA GLU A 116 -14.95 -5.68 17.88
C GLU A 116 -14.28 -5.80 19.26
N ASN A 117 -12.95 -5.92 19.31
CA ASN A 117 -12.16 -6.02 20.55
C ASN A 117 -11.48 -4.70 20.90
#